data_e138cc5a1a3ee2a94be911b1924e7b90
#
_entry.id   e138cc5a1a3ee2a94be911b1924e7b90
#
_cell.length_a   1.000
_cell.length_b   1.000
_cell.length_c   1.000
_cell.angle_alpha   90.00
_cell.angle_beta   90.00
_cell.angle_gamma   90.00
#
_symmetry.space_group_name_H-M   'P 1'
#
loop_
_entity.id
_entity.type
_entity.pdbx_description
1 polymer ?
#
loop_
_entity_poly.entity_id
_entity_poly.type
_entity_poly.pdbx_seq_one_letter_code
_entity_poly.pdbx_strand_id
1 'polypeptide(L)'
;MSRPPPARWLFSDRGAAVRIAVALALIAALGGYYAWWALQAESGWRWAMEAPAARDGAPMVFPLWTVTAITGPDRYEISKVVQGVPLVGPAEDLVVGDTVSVLGHFDASGPAVRVEVREHHVLRKYKEALGIFGFVMVFLAAPFAFRIEGRRLVQRG
;
A
#
# COMPACT_ATOMS: atom_id res chain seq x y z
N MET A 1 34.48 24.16 -30.09
CA MET A 1 33.32 23.28 -29.87
C MET A 1 33.05 23.22 -28.38
N SER A 2 32.13 24.01 -27.85
CA SER A 2 31.76 24.02 -26.44
C SER A 2 30.86 22.82 -26.15
N ARG A 3 31.23 22.00 -25.18
CA ARG A 3 30.37 20.88 -24.69
C ARG A 3 29.07 21.48 -24.14
N PRO A 4 27.89 21.00 -24.58
CA PRO A 4 26.63 21.43 -23.98
C PRO A 4 26.60 21.09 -22.49
N PRO A 5 25.99 21.92 -21.65
CA PRO A 5 25.95 21.70 -20.21
C PRO A 5 25.25 20.38 -19.88
N PRO A 6 25.69 19.64 -18.84
CA PRO A 6 25.23 18.28 -18.53
C PRO A 6 23.71 18.15 -18.30
N ALA A 7 23.04 19.23 -17.90
CA ALA A 7 21.59 19.24 -17.72
C ALA A 7 20.79 19.02 -19.02
N ARG A 8 21.31 19.40 -20.17
CA ARG A 8 20.65 19.16 -21.48
C ARG A 8 20.66 17.69 -21.89
N TRP A 9 21.63 16.89 -21.41
CA TRP A 9 21.67 15.46 -21.72
C TRP A 9 20.54 14.69 -21.01
N LEU A 10 20.21 15.06 -19.76
CA LEU A 10 19.10 14.45 -19.01
C LEU A 10 17.73 14.66 -19.68
N PHE A 11 17.57 15.71 -20.47
CA PHE A 11 16.34 16.03 -21.19
C PHE A 11 16.43 15.74 -22.71
N SER A 12 17.52 15.13 -23.17
CA SER A 12 17.67 14.72 -24.57
C SER A 12 16.89 13.41 -24.84
N ASP A 13 16.44 13.23 -26.10
CA ASP A 13 15.72 12.02 -26.53
C ASP A 13 16.49 10.73 -26.25
N ARG A 14 17.82 10.76 -26.28
CA ARG A 14 18.66 9.61 -25.95
C ARG A 14 18.56 9.18 -24.49
N GLY A 15 18.27 10.11 -23.57
CA GLY A 15 18.08 9.81 -22.15
C GLY A 15 16.64 9.42 -21.76
N ALA A 16 15.65 9.63 -22.65
CA ALA A 16 14.24 9.37 -22.34
C ALA A 16 13.98 7.90 -22.04
N ALA A 17 14.53 6.98 -22.84
CA ALA A 17 14.37 5.54 -22.61
C ALA A 17 14.98 5.09 -21.27
N VAL A 18 16.14 5.64 -20.90
CA VAL A 18 16.77 5.32 -19.60
C VAL A 18 15.93 5.84 -18.44
N ARG A 19 15.38 7.06 -18.53
CA ARG A 19 14.51 7.63 -17.49
C ARG A 19 13.23 6.80 -17.31
N ILE A 20 12.60 6.39 -18.40
CA ILE A 20 11.42 5.54 -18.37
C ILE A 20 11.77 4.17 -17.76
N ALA A 21 12.88 3.57 -18.17
CA ALA A 21 13.32 2.29 -17.62
C ALA A 21 13.61 2.39 -16.11
N VAL A 22 14.28 3.45 -15.66
CA VAL A 22 14.54 3.70 -14.23
C VAL A 22 13.23 3.92 -13.46
N ALA A 23 12.29 4.71 -14.00
CA ALA A 23 11.00 4.93 -13.35
C ALA A 23 10.20 3.64 -13.23
N LEU A 24 10.14 2.82 -14.28
CA LEU A 24 9.48 1.51 -14.25
C LEU A 24 10.15 0.55 -13.26
N ALA A 25 11.49 0.53 -13.21
CA ALA A 25 12.23 -0.28 -12.25
C ALA A 25 11.95 0.14 -10.80
N LEU A 26 11.88 1.44 -10.53
CA LEU A 26 11.52 1.95 -9.21
C LEU A 26 10.08 1.60 -8.82
N ILE A 27 9.13 1.72 -9.73
CA ILE A 27 7.73 1.32 -9.49
C ILE A 27 7.65 -0.18 -9.20
N ALA A 28 8.34 -1.01 -9.99
CA ALA A 28 8.39 -2.45 -9.78
C ALA A 28 9.04 -2.83 -8.44
N ALA A 29 10.14 -2.16 -8.07
CA ALA A 29 10.82 -2.37 -6.78
C ALA A 29 9.94 -1.99 -5.59
N LEU A 30 9.25 -0.84 -5.66
CA LEU A 30 8.31 -0.40 -4.62
C LEU A 30 7.11 -1.33 -4.52
N GLY A 31 6.56 -1.78 -5.64
CA GLY A 31 5.46 -2.75 -5.67
C GLY A 31 5.88 -4.11 -5.08
N GLY A 32 7.05 -4.60 -5.46
CA GLY A 32 7.61 -5.84 -4.91
C GLY A 32 7.89 -5.75 -3.41
N TYR A 33 8.47 -4.64 -2.95
CA TYR A 33 8.68 -4.38 -1.53
C TYR A 33 7.36 -4.34 -0.74
N TYR A 34 6.34 -3.65 -1.28
CA TYR A 34 5.02 -3.60 -0.65
C TYR A 34 4.36 -4.97 -0.57
N ALA A 35 4.43 -5.77 -1.64
CA ALA A 35 3.88 -7.12 -1.66
C ALA A 35 4.58 -8.03 -0.64
N TRP A 36 5.92 -8.00 -0.61
CA TRP A 36 6.71 -8.75 0.37
C TRP A 36 6.34 -8.37 1.81
N TRP A 37 6.23 -7.08 2.10
CA TRP A 37 5.88 -6.59 3.43
C TRP A 37 4.45 -6.95 3.85
N ALA A 38 3.48 -6.93 2.90
CA ALA A 38 2.11 -7.39 3.14
C ALA A 38 2.06 -8.87 3.52
N LEU A 39 2.84 -9.71 2.85
CA LEU A 39 2.95 -11.14 3.15
C LEU A 39 3.57 -11.40 4.54
N GLN A 40 4.48 -10.56 4.99
CA GLN A 40 5.06 -10.66 6.34
C GLN A 40 4.01 -10.44 7.44
N ALA A 41 3.10 -9.48 7.28
CA ALA A 41 2.04 -9.25 8.25
C ALA A 41 1.05 -10.43 8.34
N GLU A 42 0.70 -11.06 7.20
CA GLU A 42 -0.12 -12.27 7.19
C GLU A 42 0.60 -13.50 7.77
N SER A 43 1.90 -13.62 7.51
CA SER A 43 2.70 -14.71 8.07
C SER A 43 2.80 -14.64 9.58
N GLY A 44 2.84 -13.45 10.17
CA GLY A 44 2.82 -13.24 11.61
C GLY A 44 1.58 -13.80 12.28
N TRP A 45 0.39 -13.57 11.72
CA TRP A 45 -0.86 -14.13 12.22
C TRP A 45 -0.88 -15.66 12.13
N ARG A 46 -0.53 -16.22 10.97
CA ARG A 46 -0.46 -17.69 10.81
C ARG A 46 0.53 -18.32 11.77
N TRP A 47 1.69 -17.71 11.90
CA TRP A 47 2.70 -18.15 12.85
C TRP A 47 2.18 -18.16 14.30
N ALA A 48 1.37 -17.17 14.70
CA ALA A 48 0.75 -17.16 16.03
C ALA A 48 -0.27 -18.31 16.20
N MET A 49 -1.05 -18.57 15.16
CA MET A 49 -2.07 -19.63 15.15
C MET A 49 -1.52 -21.06 15.13
N GLU A 50 -0.27 -21.26 14.67
CA GLU A 50 0.36 -22.59 14.67
C GLU A 50 0.67 -23.13 16.08
N ALA A 51 0.97 -22.24 17.02
CA ALA A 51 1.28 -22.61 18.42
C ALA A 51 0.75 -21.55 19.40
N PRO A 52 -0.57 -21.38 19.54
CA PRO A 52 -1.17 -20.27 20.25
C PRO A 52 -0.64 -20.09 21.68
N ALA A 53 -0.61 -21.17 22.45
CA ALA A 53 -0.19 -21.13 23.86
C ALA A 53 1.27 -20.69 24.04
N ALA A 54 2.15 -21.02 23.08
CA ALA A 54 3.55 -20.64 23.13
C ALA A 54 3.79 -19.18 22.68
N ARG A 55 2.78 -18.54 22.10
CA ARG A 55 2.87 -17.23 21.47
C ARG A 55 1.91 -16.21 22.07
N ASP A 56 1.31 -16.55 23.17
CA ASP A 56 0.50 -15.63 23.95
C ASP A 56 1.30 -14.37 24.30
N GLY A 57 0.69 -13.20 24.12
CA GLY A 57 1.35 -11.91 24.30
C GLY A 57 2.30 -11.50 23.17
N ALA A 58 2.45 -12.28 22.08
CA ALA A 58 3.32 -11.89 20.98
C ALA A 58 2.83 -10.62 20.30
N PRO A 59 3.72 -9.64 19.99
CA PRO A 59 3.33 -8.39 19.35
C PRO A 59 2.90 -8.62 17.91
N MET A 60 1.77 -8.01 17.55
CA MET A 60 1.16 -8.07 16.21
C MET A 60 1.01 -6.68 15.61
N VAL A 61 1.36 -6.52 14.33
CA VAL A 61 1.22 -5.26 13.60
C VAL A 61 0.48 -5.50 12.29
N PHE A 62 -0.64 -4.82 12.11
CA PHE A 62 -1.48 -4.91 10.91
C PHE A 62 -1.61 -3.54 10.26
N PRO A 63 -0.73 -3.19 9.35
CA PRO A 63 -0.77 -1.88 8.73
C PRO A 63 -1.73 -1.83 7.54
N LEU A 64 -2.65 -0.87 7.57
CA LEU A 64 -3.57 -0.57 6.48
C LEU A 64 -4.42 -1.77 6.05
N TRP A 65 -5.06 -2.41 7.02
CA TRP A 65 -6.03 -3.49 6.80
C TRP A 65 -7.46 -2.96 6.78
N THR A 66 -8.36 -3.69 6.13
CA THR A 66 -9.76 -3.30 5.98
C THR A 66 -10.62 -4.00 7.02
N VAL A 67 -11.51 -3.26 7.67
CA VAL A 67 -12.54 -3.81 8.56
C VAL A 67 -13.54 -4.58 7.71
N THR A 68 -13.69 -5.88 7.97
CA THR A 68 -14.58 -6.78 7.24
C THR A 68 -15.85 -7.13 7.99
N ALA A 69 -15.80 -7.12 9.31
CA ALA A 69 -16.97 -7.35 10.15
C ALA A 69 -16.84 -6.61 11.48
N ILE A 70 -17.98 -6.22 12.06
CA ILE A 70 -18.08 -5.69 13.42
C ILE A 70 -19.05 -6.62 14.16
N THR A 71 -18.52 -7.34 15.15
CA THR A 71 -19.28 -8.39 15.86
C THR A 71 -19.74 -7.95 17.26
N GLY A 72 -19.32 -6.77 17.69
CA GLY A 72 -19.70 -6.21 18.99
C GLY A 72 -19.07 -4.83 19.20
N PRO A 73 -19.36 -4.18 20.34
CA PRO A 73 -18.81 -2.86 20.66
C PRO A 73 -17.27 -2.87 20.77
N ASP A 74 -16.72 -4.01 21.23
CA ASP A 74 -15.29 -4.20 21.43
C ASP A 74 -14.72 -5.34 20.57
N ARG A 75 -15.40 -5.73 19.50
CA ARG A 75 -14.97 -6.84 18.64
C ARG A 75 -15.22 -6.54 17.19
N TYR A 76 -14.19 -6.68 16.39
CA TYR A 76 -14.26 -6.52 14.94
C TYR A 76 -13.22 -7.41 14.26
N GLU A 77 -13.35 -7.57 12.97
CA GLU A 77 -12.47 -8.37 12.14
C GLU A 77 -11.85 -7.50 11.05
N ILE A 78 -10.55 -7.70 10.80
CA ILE A 78 -9.84 -7.04 9.70
C ILE A 78 -9.30 -8.08 8.73
N SER A 79 -9.23 -7.73 7.45
CA SER A 79 -8.62 -8.56 6.41
C SER A 79 -7.84 -7.70 5.41
N LYS A 80 -6.85 -8.32 4.77
CA LYS A 80 -6.12 -7.66 3.69
C LYS A 80 -6.29 -8.38 2.34
N VAL A 81 -6.07 -9.69 2.32
CA VAL A 81 -6.14 -10.48 1.07
C VAL A 81 -7.10 -11.67 1.23
N VAL A 82 -6.87 -12.56 2.17
CA VAL A 82 -7.60 -13.84 2.25
C VAL A 82 -8.12 -14.16 3.66
N GLN A 83 -7.39 -13.79 4.70
CA GLN A 83 -7.68 -14.24 6.05
C GLN A 83 -8.17 -13.10 6.95
N GLY A 84 -9.34 -13.33 7.57
CA GLY A 84 -9.86 -12.48 8.64
C GLY A 84 -9.07 -12.66 9.93
N VAL A 85 -8.71 -11.54 10.57
CA VAL A 85 -8.06 -11.52 11.87
C VAL A 85 -9.02 -10.90 12.87
N PRO A 86 -9.49 -11.66 13.88
CA PRO A 86 -10.35 -11.14 14.92
C PRO A 86 -9.55 -10.23 15.86
N LEU A 87 -10.14 -9.09 16.18
CA LEU A 87 -9.57 -8.07 17.06
C LEU A 87 -10.48 -7.82 18.25
N VAL A 88 -9.87 -7.56 19.39
CA VAL A 88 -10.54 -7.15 20.63
C VAL A 88 -10.06 -5.74 20.98
N GLY A 89 -10.95 -4.78 20.88
CA GLY A 89 -10.72 -3.37 21.16
C GLY A 89 -11.87 -2.49 20.66
N PRO A 90 -11.96 -1.22 21.05
CA PRO A 90 -13.08 -0.33 20.74
C PRO A 90 -13.42 -0.30 19.26
N ALA A 91 -14.69 -0.49 18.91
CA ALA A 91 -15.18 -0.53 17.53
C ALA A 91 -16.26 0.52 17.23
N GLU A 92 -16.59 1.38 18.19
CA GLU A 92 -17.73 2.31 18.12
C GLU A 92 -17.69 3.29 16.95
N ASP A 93 -16.49 3.70 16.52
CA ASP A 93 -16.26 4.65 15.44
C ASP A 93 -15.90 3.98 14.10
N LEU A 94 -15.96 2.63 14.03
CA LEU A 94 -15.62 1.88 12.84
C LEU A 94 -16.86 1.53 12.01
N VAL A 95 -16.65 1.48 10.71
CA VAL A 95 -17.62 0.99 9.73
C VAL A 95 -16.96 -0.08 8.87
N VAL A 96 -17.72 -1.10 8.50
CA VAL A 96 -17.24 -2.13 7.55
C VAL A 96 -16.76 -1.46 6.26
N GLY A 97 -15.55 -1.82 5.88
CA GLY A 97 -14.85 -1.22 4.74
C GLY A 97 -13.90 -0.07 5.12
N ASP A 98 -13.80 0.32 6.39
CA ASP A 98 -12.79 1.27 6.84
C ASP A 98 -11.39 0.67 6.78
N THR A 99 -10.39 1.52 6.60
CA THR A 99 -8.98 1.11 6.66
C THR A 99 -8.39 1.51 8.00
N VAL A 100 -7.79 0.56 8.68
CA VAL A 100 -7.15 0.74 9.99
C VAL A 100 -5.72 0.22 9.99
N SER A 101 -4.87 0.84 10.78
CA SER A 101 -3.58 0.27 11.18
C SER A 101 -3.68 -0.09 12.67
N VAL A 102 -3.30 -1.31 13.01
CA VAL A 102 -3.44 -1.85 14.36
C VAL A 102 -2.11 -2.36 14.87
N LEU A 103 -1.78 -1.98 16.10
CA LEU A 103 -0.75 -2.59 16.93
C LEU A 103 -1.43 -3.22 18.14
N GLY A 104 -1.02 -4.43 18.48
CA GLY A 104 -1.57 -5.14 19.62
C GLY A 104 -0.80 -6.40 19.94
N HIS A 105 -1.37 -7.24 20.80
CA HIS A 105 -0.77 -8.50 21.23
C HIS A 105 -1.73 -9.66 20.96
N PHE A 106 -1.16 -10.80 20.58
CA PHE A 106 -1.91 -12.03 20.38
C PHE A 106 -2.43 -12.56 21.73
N ASP A 107 -3.71 -12.92 21.79
CA ASP A 107 -4.36 -13.52 22.95
C ASP A 107 -4.73 -14.97 22.61
N ALA A 108 -4.03 -15.92 23.22
CA ALA A 108 -4.25 -17.34 23.00
C ALA A 108 -5.53 -17.89 23.65
N SER A 109 -6.10 -17.19 24.62
CA SER A 109 -7.31 -17.63 25.33
C SER A 109 -8.57 -17.58 24.47
N GLY A 110 -8.60 -16.68 23.50
CA GLY A 110 -9.62 -16.65 22.44
C GLY A 110 -8.94 -16.10 21.19
N PRO A 111 -8.45 -16.94 20.27
CA PRO A 111 -7.50 -16.54 19.25
C PRO A 111 -7.88 -15.24 18.55
N ALA A 112 -7.35 -14.16 19.07
CA ALA A 112 -7.63 -12.78 18.66
C ALA A 112 -6.42 -11.90 18.93
N VAL A 113 -6.43 -10.68 18.45
CA VAL A 113 -5.41 -9.69 18.82
C VAL A 113 -6.05 -8.63 19.70
N ARG A 114 -5.50 -8.42 20.90
CA ARG A 114 -5.86 -7.29 21.76
C ARG A 114 -5.23 -6.03 21.24
N VAL A 115 -6.07 -5.07 20.90
CA VAL A 115 -5.65 -3.80 20.30
C VAL A 115 -5.12 -2.88 21.39
N GLU A 116 -3.89 -2.40 21.22
CA GLU A 116 -3.30 -1.35 22.07
C GLU A 116 -3.38 0.00 21.41
N VAL A 117 -3.02 0.05 20.12
CA VAL A 117 -3.05 1.28 19.33
C VAL A 117 -3.76 1.00 18.02
N ARG A 118 -4.70 1.88 17.69
CA ARG A 118 -5.41 1.85 16.42
C ARG A 118 -5.34 3.23 15.78
N GLU A 119 -4.97 3.25 14.51
CA GLU A 119 -5.06 4.44 13.67
C GLU A 119 -6.14 4.21 12.60
N HIS A 120 -7.14 5.07 12.56
CA HIS A 120 -8.23 5.05 11.59
C HIS A 120 -7.92 5.95 10.40
N HIS A 121 -7.84 5.38 9.20
CA HIS A 121 -7.48 6.10 7.98
C HIS A 121 -8.71 6.56 7.19
N VAL A 122 -9.54 7.42 7.77
CA VAL A 122 -10.83 7.89 7.21
C VAL A 122 -10.71 8.42 5.77
N LEU A 123 -9.64 9.14 5.45
CA LEU A 123 -9.46 9.77 4.14
C LEU A 123 -8.75 8.86 3.12
N ARG A 124 -8.45 7.61 3.46
CA ARG A 124 -7.67 6.75 2.56
C ARG A 124 -8.34 6.50 1.23
N LYS A 125 -9.64 6.17 1.24
CA LYS A 125 -10.41 5.92 0.01
C LYS A 125 -10.41 7.14 -0.93
N TYR A 126 -10.50 8.35 -0.37
CA TYR A 126 -10.41 9.59 -1.16
C TYR A 126 -9.01 9.79 -1.74
N LYS A 127 -7.96 9.51 -0.96
CA LYS A 127 -6.57 9.62 -1.45
C LYS A 127 -6.28 8.60 -2.56
N GLU A 128 -6.78 7.38 -2.44
CA GLU A 128 -6.66 6.34 -3.46
C GLU A 128 -7.42 6.72 -4.73
N ALA A 129 -8.67 7.17 -4.62
CA ALA A 129 -9.46 7.65 -5.75
C ALA A 129 -8.80 8.84 -6.45
N LEU A 130 -8.28 9.80 -5.68
CA LEU A 130 -7.57 10.96 -6.21
C LEU A 130 -6.27 10.56 -6.92
N GLY A 131 -5.54 9.58 -6.36
CA GLY A 131 -4.34 9.01 -6.97
C GLY A 131 -4.63 8.33 -8.32
N ILE A 132 -5.68 7.51 -8.38
CA ILE A 132 -6.14 6.87 -9.62
C ILE A 132 -6.57 7.92 -10.63
N PHE A 133 -7.36 8.91 -10.22
CA PHE A 133 -7.79 10.01 -11.08
C PHE A 133 -6.59 10.78 -11.64
N GLY A 134 -5.62 11.16 -10.80
CA GLY A 134 -4.39 11.84 -11.23
C GLY A 134 -3.60 11.01 -12.23
N PHE A 135 -3.46 9.69 -11.99
CA PHE A 135 -2.81 8.78 -12.92
C PHE A 135 -3.51 8.72 -14.29
N VAL A 136 -4.84 8.59 -14.30
CA VAL A 136 -5.65 8.60 -15.52
C VAL A 136 -5.48 9.93 -16.27
N MET A 137 -5.52 11.06 -15.57
CA MET A 137 -5.33 12.39 -16.17
C MET A 137 -3.96 12.55 -16.81
N VAL A 138 -2.89 12.06 -16.18
CA VAL A 138 -1.55 12.06 -16.78
C VAL A 138 -1.52 11.21 -18.06
N PHE A 139 -2.14 10.04 -18.04
CA PHE A 139 -2.22 9.17 -19.22
C PHE A 139 -3.00 9.81 -20.37
N LEU A 140 -4.11 10.48 -20.07
CA LEU A 140 -4.92 11.19 -21.06
C LEU A 140 -4.22 12.43 -21.59
N ALA A 141 -3.46 13.15 -20.77
CA ALA A 141 -2.73 14.35 -21.17
C ALA A 141 -1.45 14.04 -21.98
N ALA A 142 -0.83 12.87 -21.74
CA ALA A 142 0.43 12.52 -22.40
C ALA A 142 0.38 12.59 -23.96
N PRO A 143 -0.66 12.10 -24.66
CA PRO A 143 -0.75 12.21 -26.11
C PRO A 143 -0.87 13.66 -26.62
N PHE A 144 -1.36 14.58 -25.79
CA PHE A 144 -1.44 16.01 -26.14
C PHE A 144 -0.12 16.74 -25.93
N ALA A 145 0.64 16.31 -24.91
CA ALA A 145 1.95 16.88 -24.61
C ALA A 145 3.08 16.32 -25.47
N PHE A 146 2.94 15.06 -25.91
CA PHE A 146 3.98 14.35 -26.64
C PHE A 146 3.42 13.73 -27.92
N ARG A 147 4.29 13.61 -28.95
CA ARG A 147 4.02 12.84 -30.16
C ARG A 147 5.17 11.90 -30.44
N ILE A 148 4.89 10.79 -31.11
CA ILE A 148 5.91 9.85 -31.55
C ILE A 148 6.25 10.20 -32.99
N GLU A 149 7.50 10.61 -33.25
CA GLU A 149 8.06 10.80 -34.57
C GLU A 149 9.11 9.72 -34.85
N GLY A 150 8.74 8.73 -35.66
CA GLY A 150 9.55 7.54 -35.89
C GLY A 150 9.69 6.73 -34.59
N ARG A 151 10.92 6.67 -34.03
CA ARG A 151 11.21 6.00 -32.73
C ARG A 151 11.49 6.99 -31.60
N ARG A 152 11.11 8.25 -31.74
CA ARG A 152 11.40 9.32 -30.77
C ARG A 152 10.12 9.91 -30.21
N LEU A 153 10.14 10.18 -28.92
CA LEU A 153 9.08 10.93 -28.24
C LEU A 153 9.45 12.42 -28.30
N VAL A 154 8.64 13.21 -28.97
CA VAL A 154 8.89 14.65 -29.17
C VAL A 154 7.79 15.43 -28.46
N GLN A 155 8.16 16.49 -27.74
CA GLN A 155 7.21 17.41 -27.14
C GLN A 155 6.50 18.18 -28.25
N ARG A 156 5.19 18.28 -28.18
CA ARG A 156 4.41 19.18 -29.02
C ARG A 156 4.65 20.60 -28.55
N GLY A 157 5.32 21.43 -29.39
CA GLY A 157 5.47 22.85 -29.18
C GLY A 157 4.25 23.62 -29.64
#